data_8f0f48bfe6b72fe33eeea8681fbcbf94
#
_entry.id   8f0f48bfe6b72fe33eeea8681fbcbf94
#
_cell.length_a   1.000
_cell.length_b   1.000
_cell.length_c   1.000
_cell.angle_alpha   90.00
_cell.angle_beta   90.00
_cell.angle_gamma   90.00
#
_symmetry.space_group_name_H-M   'P 1'
#
loop_
_entity.id
_entity.type
_entity.pdbx_description
1 polymer ?
#
loop_
_entity_poly.entity_id
_entity_poly.type
_entity_poly.pdbx_seq_one_letter_code
_entity_poly.pdbx_strand_id
1 'polypeptide(L)'
;MTSTHFVWIGFLALLVFWAIGAYNRLVRLKNMIANAFGQVDVHLKHRYELIPLLVDAAKTYMSHEDATLEAVTLARNHARHASDAVRSRPSSAKAVARLSVTEAALNGALGRLRVLAESYPELQADATIKGLAKALTITDNKMAFARQAYNDAVHGYNLAQGEFPAVVLARLFGFGPSVMLQVMPNAEERQALRIQLQK
;
A
#
# COMPACT_ATOMS: atom_id res chain seq x y z
N MET A 1 2.88 59.83 1.84
CA MET A 1 3.26 58.58 2.54
C MET A 1 2.15 57.54 2.67
N THR A 2 0.89 57.89 2.45
CA THR A 2 -0.29 56.99 2.65
C THR A 2 -0.50 55.96 1.52
N SER A 3 -0.27 56.30 0.23
CA SER A 3 -0.53 55.38 -0.90
C SER A 3 0.37 54.15 -0.91
N THR A 4 1.62 54.27 -0.51
CA THR A 4 2.59 53.17 -0.45
C THR A 4 2.18 52.12 0.64
N HIS A 5 1.62 52.59 1.76
CA HIS A 5 1.16 51.67 2.82
C HIS A 5 -0.05 50.82 2.36
N PHE A 6 -0.99 51.44 1.62
CA PHE A 6 -2.15 50.68 1.09
C PHE A 6 -1.72 49.63 0.05
N VAL A 7 -0.71 49.88 -0.76
CA VAL A 7 -0.15 48.92 -1.71
C VAL A 7 0.49 47.74 -0.97
N TRP A 8 1.29 47.99 0.06
CA TRP A 8 1.90 46.93 0.85
C TRP A 8 0.88 46.12 1.63
N ILE A 9 -0.17 46.73 2.18
CA ILE A 9 -1.26 46.02 2.84
C ILE A 9 -2.02 45.14 1.84
N GLY A 10 -2.33 45.64 0.66
CA GLY A 10 -2.96 44.87 -0.41
C GLY A 10 -2.12 43.65 -0.86
N PHE A 11 -0.83 43.86 -1.03
CA PHE A 11 0.11 42.80 -1.39
C PHE A 11 0.20 41.73 -0.28
N LEU A 12 0.28 42.14 0.98
CA LEU A 12 0.31 41.23 2.12
C LEU A 12 -1.00 40.43 2.21
N ALA A 13 -2.14 41.07 2.02
CA ALA A 13 -3.43 40.39 2.01
C ALA A 13 -3.51 39.34 0.91
N LEU A 14 -3.04 39.67 -0.30
CA LEU A 14 -2.97 38.72 -1.43
C LEU A 14 -2.11 37.50 -1.09
N LEU A 15 -0.92 37.70 -0.49
CA LEU A 15 -0.04 36.62 -0.04
C LEU A 15 -0.71 35.73 1.00
N VAL A 16 -1.45 36.30 1.95
CA VAL A 16 -2.16 35.54 2.98
C VAL A 16 -3.27 34.68 2.36
N PHE A 17 -4.09 35.25 1.47
CA PHE A 17 -5.14 34.48 0.77
C PHE A 17 -4.56 33.35 -0.09
N TRP A 18 -3.47 33.64 -0.79
CA TRP A 18 -2.75 32.62 -1.54
C TRP A 18 -2.22 31.52 -0.62
N ALA A 19 -1.59 31.86 0.51
CA ALA A 19 -1.07 30.88 1.48
C ALA A 19 -2.18 29.98 2.06
N ILE A 20 -3.34 30.54 2.38
CA ILE A 20 -4.51 29.78 2.82
C ILE A 20 -4.97 28.81 1.72
N GLY A 21 -5.05 29.26 0.48
CA GLY A 21 -5.43 28.44 -0.65
C GLY A 21 -4.46 27.27 -0.88
N ALA A 22 -3.15 27.53 -0.83
CA ALA A 22 -2.11 26.53 -0.99
C ALA A 22 -2.11 25.51 0.18
N TYR A 23 -2.28 25.97 1.41
CA TYR A 23 -2.42 25.12 2.59
C TYR A 23 -3.62 24.18 2.45
N ASN A 24 -4.80 24.72 2.12
CA ASN A 24 -6.02 23.95 1.93
C ASN A 24 -5.87 22.91 0.77
N ARG A 25 -5.15 23.27 -0.29
CA ARG A 25 -4.83 22.32 -1.39
C ARG A 25 -3.99 21.15 -0.87
N LEU A 26 -2.93 21.41 -0.10
CA LEU A 26 -2.07 20.36 0.48
C LEU A 26 -2.83 19.45 1.45
N VAL A 27 -3.67 20.03 2.32
CA VAL A 27 -4.53 19.25 3.22
C VAL A 27 -5.49 18.35 2.44
N ARG A 28 -6.13 18.88 1.40
CA ARG A 28 -7.03 18.11 0.55
C ARG A 28 -6.31 16.94 -0.14
N LEU A 29 -5.13 17.17 -0.71
CA LEU A 29 -4.33 16.12 -1.36
C LEU A 29 -3.89 15.06 -0.36
N LYS A 30 -3.51 15.45 0.86
CA LYS A 30 -3.18 14.53 1.94
C LYS A 30 -4.39 13.66 2.35
N ASN A 31 -5.58 14.24 2.37
CA ASN A 31 -6.82 13.49 2.63
C ASN A 31 -7.16 12.53 1.47
N MET A 32 -6.84 12.88 0.22
CA MET A 32 -6.98 11.97 -0.91
C MET A 32 -6.11 10.71 -0.77
N ILE A 33 -4.89 10.83 -0.22
CA ILE A 33 -4.05 9.67 0.12
C ILE A 33 -4.77 8.77 1.13
N ALA A 34 -5.35 9.33 2.18
CA ALA A 34 -6.07 8.56 3.20
C ALA A 34 -7.29 7.83 2.61
N ASN A 35 -8.06 8.50 1.77
CA ASN A 35 -9.22 7.91 1.10
C ASN A 35 -8.81 6.79 0.13
N ALA A 36 -7.75 6.99 -0.65
CA ALA A 36 -7.23 5.98 -1.56
C ALA A 36 -6.67 4.77 -0.80
N PHE A 37 -5.99 4.99 0.35
CA PHE A 37 -5.57 3.88 1.21
C PHE A 37 -6.76 3.10 1.76
N GLY A 38 -7.88 3.75 2.06
CA GLY A 38 -9.11 3.07 2.49
C GLY A 38 -9.57 1.98 1.51
N GLN A 39 -9.40 2.19 0.20
CA GLN A 39 -9.71 1.18 -0.82
C GLN A 39 -8.72 0.00 -0.77
N VAL A 40 -7.44 0.28 -0.59
CA VAL A 40 -6.41 -0.77 -0.40
C VAL A 40 -6.69 -1.59 0.85
N ASP A 41 -7.03 -0.93 1.96
CA ASP A 41 -7.30 -1.54 3.26
C ASP A 41 -8.47 -2.54 3.23
N VAL A 42 -9.53 -2.25 2.46
CA VAL A 42 -10.65 -3.18 2.26
C VAL A 42 -10.18 -4.50 1.64
N HIS A 43 -9.32 -4.44 0.61
CA HIS A 43 -8.82 -5.64 -0.05
C HIS A 43 -7.76 -6.36 0.80
N LEU A 44 -6.93 -5.64 1.54
CA LEU A 44 -6.00 -6.24 2.52
C LEU A 44 -6.74 -7.02 3.60
N LYS A 45 -7.80 -6.43 4.18
CA LYS A 45 -8.63 -7.13 5.17
C LYS A 45 -9.21 -8.42 4.63
N HIS A 46 -9.84 -8.35 3.47
CA HIS A 46 -10.43 -9.53 2.84
C HIS A 46 -9.39 -10.61 2.57
N ARG A 47 -8.19 -10.23 2.11
CA ARG A 47 -7.06 -11.14 1.94
C ARG A 47 -6.66 -11.80 3.26
N TYR A 48 -6.54 -11.01 4.35
CA TYR A 48 -6.18 -11.54 5.67
C TYR A 48 -7.26 -12.43 6.29
N GLU A 49 -8.50 -12.34 5.84
CA GLU A 49 -9.60 -13.23 6.22
C GLU A 49 -9.57 -14.55 5.44
N LEU A 50 -9.20 -14.53 4.16
CA LEU A 50 -9.11 -15.72 3.31
C LEU A 50 -7.93 -16.63 3.66
N ILE A 51 -6.80 -16.05 4.07
CA ILE A 51 -5.56 -16.82 4.34
C ILE A 51 -5.74 -17.88 5.44
N PRO A 52 -6.33 -17.60 6.62
CA PRO A 52 -6.57 -18.62 7.63
C PRO A 52 -7.43 -19.77 7.12
N LEU A 53 -8.48 -19.47 6.35
CA LEU A 53 -9.36 -20.49 5.79
C LEU A 53 -8.58 -21.41 4.83
N LEU A 54 -7.66 -20.83 4.05
CA LEU A 54 -6.79 -21.60 3.15
C LEU A 54 -5.81 -22.49 3.95
N VAL A 55 -5.20 -21.93 5.01
CA VAL A 55 -4.27 -22.66 5.87
C VAL A 55 -4.98 -23.82 6.59
N ASP A 56 -6.17 -23.57 7.15
CA ASP A 56 -6.96 -24.59 7.85
C ASP A 56 -7.40 -25.71 6.90
N ALA A 57 -7.84 -25.38 5.70
CA ALA A 57 -8.18 -26.37 4.69
C ALA A 57 -6.95 -27.18 4.23
N ALA A 58 -5.80 -26.53 4.03
CA ALA A 58 -4.57 -27.18 3.63
C ALA A 58 -4.02 -28.12 4.71
N LYS A 59 -4.20 -27.79 5.99
CA LYS A 59 -3.71 -28.58 7.12
C LYS A 59 -4.23 -30.02 7.11
N THR A 60 -5.42 -30.26 6.59
CA THR A 60 -6.02 -31.59 6.48
C THR A 60 -5.18 -32.53 5.55
N TYR A 61 -4.53 -31.96 4.53
CA TYR A 61 -3.75 -32.71 3.53
C TYR A 61 -2.24 -32.65 3.81
N MET A 62 -1.79 -31.66 4.57
CA MET A 62 -0.38 -31.30 4.77
C MET A 62 0.00 -31.38 6.26
N SER A 63 -0.38 -32.43 6.95
CA SER A 63 -0.19 -32.61 8.40
C SER A 63 1.28 -32.66 8.86
N HIS A 64 2.23 -32.84 7.95
CA HIS A 64 3.68 -32.85 8.25
C HIS A 64 4.38 -31.52 7.89
N GLU A 65 3.63 -30.52 7.42
CA GLU A 65 4.17 -29.26 6.90
C GLU A 65 3.84 -28.07 7.82
N ASP A 66 3.72 -28.33 9.12
CA ASP A 66 3.35 -27.35 10.13
C ASP A 66 4.21 -26.08 10.06
N ALA A 67 5.53 -26.20 9.82
CA ALA A 67 6.44 -25.07 9.72
C ALA A 67 6.09 -24.10 8.56
N THR A 68 5.64 -24.64 7.41
CA THR A 68 5.24 -23.81 6.26
C THR A 68 3.90 -23.10 6.52
N LEU A 69 2.94 -23.81 7.10
CA LEU A 69 1.62 -23.28 7.46
C LEU A 69 1.73 -22.21 8.56
N GLU A 70 2.57 -22.45 9.57
CA GLU A 70 2.87 -21.48 10.61
C GLU A 70 3.55 -20.21 10.05
N ALA A 71 4.52 -20.38 9.15
CA ALA A 71 5.20 -19.26 8.51
C ALA A 71 4.22 -18.33 7.75
N VAL A 72 3.20 -18.89 7.08
CA VAL A 72 2.13 -18.11 6.42
C VAL A 72 1.31 -17.35 7.46
N THR A 73 0.93 -18.03 8.53
CA THR A 73 0.12 -17.44 9.62
C THR A 73 0.85 -16.29 10.30
N LEU A 74 2.13 -16.45 10.62
CA LEU A 74 2.97 -15.40 11.22
C LEU A 74 3.15 -14.22 10.27
N ALA A 75 3.47 -14.47 8.98
CA ALA A 75 3.64 -13.42 8.00
C ALA A 75 2.34 -12.62 7.79
N ARG A 76 1.17 -13.29 7.75
CA ARG A 76 -0.15 -12.65 7.69
C ARG A 76 -0.41 -11.76 8.91
N ASN A 77 -0.08 -12.22 10.13
CA ASN A 77 -0.26 -11.44 11.34
C ASN A 77 0.61 -10.17 11.32
N HIS A 78 1.87 -10.28 10.89
CA HIS A 78 2.76 -9.12 10.74
C HIS A 78 2.24 -8.12 9.69
N ALA A 79 1.76 -8.59 8.56
CA ALA A 79 1.19 -7.75 7.51
C ALA A 79 -0.08 -7.04 7.99
N ARG A 80 -0.98 -7.74 8.71
CA ARG A 80 -2.17 -7.15 9.31
C ARG A 80 -1.83 -6.01 10.28
N HIS A 81 -0.90 -6.23 11.22
CA HIS A 81 -0.46 -5.19 12.16
C HIS A 81 0.16 -3.98 11.44
N ALA A 82 0.91 -4.22 10.36
CA ALA A 82 1.48 -3.14 9.56
C ALA A 82 0.38 -2.34 8.82
N SER A 83 -0.65 -3.01 8.28
CA SER A 83 -1.82 -2.36 7.67
C SER A 83 -2.59 -1.49 8.66
N ASP A 84 -2.83 -1.98 9.88
CA ASP A 84 -3.48 -1.22 10.96
C ASP A 84 -2.69 0.07 11.30
N ALA A 85 -1.36 0.01 11.27
CA ALA A 85 -0.50 1.17 11.48
C ALA A 85 -0.60 2.20 10.34
N VAL A 86 -0.75 1.77 9.07
CA VAL A 86 -0.97 2.69 7.95
C VAL A 86 -2.38 3.29 8.01
N ARG A 87 -3.40 2.51 8.38
CA ARG A 87 -4.77 3.02 8.55
C ARG A 87 -4.85 4.20 9.52
N SER A 88 -4.09 4.14 10.62
CA SER A 88 -4.02 5.24 11.59
C SER A 88 -3.22 6.44 11.07
N ARG A 89 -2.26 6.26 10.16
CA ARG A 89 -1.39 7.30 9.60
C ARG A 89 -1.04 7.02 8.13
N PRO A 90 -1.98 7.25 7.19
CA PRO A 90 -1.84 6.84 5.78
C PRO A 90 -0.71 7.55 4.99
N SER A 91 -0.27 8.71 5.45
CA SER A 91 0.85 9.46 4.86
C SER A 91 2.19 9.22 5.54
N SER A 92 2.26 8.30 6.53
CA SER A 92 3.52 7.99 7.23
C SER A 92 4.42 7.12 6.37
N ALA A 93 5.53 7.67 5.88
CA ALA A 93 6.53 6.95 5.08
C ALA A 93 7.02 5.67 5.78
N LYS A 94 7.27 5.74 7.11
CA LYS A 94 7.71 4.59 7.90
C LYS A 94 6.65 3.49 7.98
N ALA A 95 5.38 3.84 8.17
CA ALA A 95 4.30 2.86 8.26
C ALA A 95 4.08 2.17 6.91
N VAL A 96 4.05 2.94 5.81
CA VAL A 96 3.89 2.42 4.45
C VAL A 96 5.06 1.53 4.02
N ALA A 97 6.30 1.93 4.31
CA ALA A 97 7.48 1.10 4.05
C ALA A 97 7.41 -0.24 4.81
N ARG A 98 6.99 -0.22 6.09
CA ARG A 98 6.82 -1.44 6.88
C ARG A 98 5.73 -2.35 6.30
N LEU A 99 4.61 -1.79 5.85
CA LEU A 99 3.56 -2.56 5.19
C LEU A 99 4.10 -3.22 3.92
N SER A 100 4.83 -2.50 3.08
CA SER A 100 5.42 -3.06 1.85
C SER A 100 6.36 -4.25 2.14
N VAL A 101 7.19 -4.15 3.18
CA VAL A 101 8.09 -5.25 3.59
C VAL A 101 7.33 -6.45 4.12
N THR A 102 6.31 -6.24 4.96
CA THR A 102 5.52 -7.35 5.53
C THR A 102 4.63 -8.03 4.50
N GLU A 103 4.07 -7.28 3.55
CA GLU A 103 3.34 -7.84 2.40
C GLU A 103 4.25 -8.67 1.49
N ALA A 104 5.50 -8.22 1.26
CA ALA A 104 6.48 -9.00 0.51
C ALA A 104 6.82 -10.32 1.21
N ALA A 105 6.97 -10.30 2.54
CA ALA A 105 7.20 -11.51 3.34
C ALA A 105 6.01 -12.48 3.27
N LEU A 106 4.78 -11.96 3.35
CA LEU A 106 3.56 -12.74 3.21
C LEU A 106 3.45 -13.39 1.82
N ASN A 107 3.72 -12.61 0.75
CA ASN A 107 3.75 -13.13 -0.62
C ASN A 107 4.80 -14.25 -0.79
N GLY A 108 5.96 -14.09 -0.16
CA GLY A 108 7.00 -15.12 -0.15
C GLY A 108 6.57 -16.40 0.58
N ALA A 109 5.88 -16.28 1.70
CA ALA A 109 5.36 -17.41 2.46
C ALA A 109 4.23 -18.15 1.68
N LEU A 110 3.29 -17.41 1.10
CA LEU A 110 2.24 -17.97 0.24
C LEU A 110 2.81 -18.63 -1.03
N GLY A 111 3.88 -18.05 -1.61
CA GLY A 111 4.58 -18.65 -2.74
C GLY A 111 5.21 -19.99 -2.39
N ARG A 112 5.84 -20.12 -1.21
CA ARG A 112 6.37 -21.41 -0.74
C ARG A 112 5.28 -22.43 -0.50
N LEU A 113 4.17 -22.01 0.15
CA LEU A 113 3.01 -22.89 0.34
C LEU A 113 2.46 -23.39 -0.99
N ARG A 114 2.36 -22.53 -2.00
CA ARG A 114 1.89 -22.91 -3.35
C ARG A 114 2.79 -23.96 -4.00
N VAL A 115 4.11 -23.76 -3.98
CA VAL A 115 5.08 -24.72 -4.53
C VAL A 115 5.00 -26.06 -3.79
N LEU A 116 4.89 -26.02 -2.46
CA LEU A 116 4.76 -27.23 -1.66
C LEU A 116 3.44 -27.97 -1.96
N ALA A 117 2.35 -27.24 -2.18
CA ALA A 117 1.04 -27.79 -2.53
C ALA A 117 1.05 -28.57 -3.86
N GLU A 118 2.03 -28.33 -4.74
CA GLU A 118 2.20 -29.09 -5.99
C GLU A 118 2.56 -30.57 -5.74
N SER A 119 3.12 -30.87 -4.56
CA SER A 119 3.43 -32.25 -4.12
C SER A 119 2.23 -33.00 -3.53
N TYR A 120 1.06 -32.36 -3.39
CA TYR A 120 -0.14 -32.89 -2.80
C TYR A 120 -1.33 -32.88 -3.78
N PRO A 121 -1.47 -33.91 -4.67
CA PRO A 121 -2.52 -33.94 -5.69
C PRO A 121 -3.95 -33.87 -5.14
N GLU A 122 -4.18 -34.48 -3.97
CA GLU A 122 -5.49 -34.48 -3.29
C GLU A 122 -5.89 -33.06 -2.84
N LEU A 123 -4.94 -32.28 -2.30
CA LEU A 123 -5.14 -30.88 -1.97
C LEU A 123 -5.49 -30.04 -3.22
N GLN A 124 -4.78 -30.31 -4.33
CA GLN A 124 -5.07 -29.62 -5.58
C GLN A 124 -6.44 -30.02 -6.17
N ALA A 125 -6.94 -31.21 -5.89
CA ALA A 125 -8.24 -31.67 -6.35
C ALA A 125 -9.40 -31.03 -5.56
N ASP A 126 -9.17 -30.60 -4.32
CA ASP A 126 -10.19 -30.09 -3.40
C ASP A 126 -10.85 -28.81 -3.94
N ALA A 127 -12.19 -28.81 -4.02
CA ALA A 127 -12.98 -27.72 -4.57
C ALA A 127 -12.96 -26.46 -3.67
N THR A 128 -12.87 -26.65 -2.35
CA THR A 128 -12.84 -25.56 -1.36
C THR A 128 -11.51 -24.82 -1.49
N ILE A 129 -10.41 -25.53 -1.56
CA ILE A 129 -9.05 -24.96 -1.71
C ILE A 129 -8.93 -24.21 -3.05
N LYS A 130 -9.45 -24.79 -4.14
CA LYS A 130 -9.53 -24.08 -5.43
C LYS A 130 -10.34 -22.80 -5.36
N GLY A 131 -11.48 -22.84 -4.66
CA GLY A 131 -12.34 -21.68 -4.44
C GLY A 131 -11.62 -20.57 -3.67
N LEU A 132 -10.95 -20.92 -2.58
CA LEU A 132 -10.18 -19.97 -1.75
C LEU A 132 -8.99 -19.40 -2.51
N ALA A 133 -8.23 -20.21 -3.22
CA ALA A 133 -7.11 -19.76 -4.06
C ALA A 133 -7.58 -18.78 -5.15
N LYS A 134 -8.71 -19.07 -5.80
CA LYS A 134 -9.34 -18.18 -6.79
C LYS A 134 -9.80 -16.88 -6.16
N ALA A 135 -10.43 -16.92 -4.98
CA ALA A 135 -10.87 -15.73 -4.24
C ALA A 135 -9.67 -14.85 -3.85
N LEU A 136 -8.56 -15.45 -3.42
CA LEU A 136 -7.29 -14.76 -3.13
C LEU A 136 -6.77 -14.04 -4.38
N THR A 137 -6.69 -14.74 -5.52
CA THR A 137 -6.23 -14.16 -6.79
C THR A 137 -7.11 -12.98 -7.23
N ILE A 138 -8.43 -13.10 -7.12
CA ILE A 138 -9.37 -12.00 -7.43
C ILE A 138 -9.13 -10.80 -6.50
N THR A 139 -8.90 -11.06 -5.22
CA THR A 139 -8.63 -10.02 -4.21
C THR A 139 -7.30 -9.31 -4.50
N ASP A 140 -6.25 -10.05 -4.86
CA ASP A 140 -4.94 -9.52 -5.22
C ASP A 140 -5.02 -8.63 -6.49
N ASN A 141 -5.80 -9.03 -7.49
CA ASN A 141 -6.03 -8.22 -8.67
C ASN A 141 -6.76 -6.89 -8.33
N LYS A 142 -7.82 -6.95 -7.51
CA LYS A 142 -8.52 -5.73 -7.05
C LYS A 142 -7.61 -4.83 -6.23
N MET A 143 -6.77 -5.41 -5.37
CA MET A 143 -5.79 -4.68 -4.58
C MET A 143 -4.74 -3.99 -5.47
N ALA A 144 -4.36 -4.57 -6.60
CA ALA A 144 -3.41 -3.95 -7.54
C ALA A 144 -3.97 -2.63 -8.10
N PHE A 145 -5.25 -2.58 -8.50
CA PHE A 145 -5.91 -1.35 -8.95
C PHE A 145 -6.03 -0.32 -7.81
N ALA A 146 -6.47 -0.75 -6.62
CA ALA A 146 -6.58 0.16 -5.48
C ALA A 146 -5.22 0.77 -5.08
N ARG A 147 -4.15 -0.02 -5.18
CA ARG A 147 -2.78 0.43 -4.92
C ARG A 147 -2.31 1.46 -5.96
N GLN A 148 -2.68 1.28 -7.23
CA GLN A 148 -2.35 2.27 -8.25
C GLN A 148 -3.01 3.62 -7.92
N ALA A 149 -4.31 3.63 -7.58
CA ALA A 149 -5.01 4.84 -7.16
C ALA A 149 -4.37 5.51 -5.93
N TYR A 150 -3.89 4.71 -4.97
CA TYR A 150 -3.12 5.22 -3.82
C TYR A 150 -1.81 5.88 -4.27
N ASN A 151 -1.06 5.22 -5.15
CA ASN A 151 0.22 5.74 -5.65
C ASN A 151 0.04 7.02 -6.47
N ASP A 152 -1.03 7.12 -7.26
CA ASP A 152 -1.38 8.33 -8.02
C ASP A 152 -1.72 9.50 -7.07
N ALA A 153 -2.46 9.23 -5.99
CA ALA A 153 -2.74 10.23 -4.95
C ALA A 153 -1.45 10.70 -4.24
N VAL A 154 -0.53 9.78 -3.92
CA VAL A 154 0.78 10.09 -3.34
C VAL A 154 1.62 10.92 -4.32
N HIS A 155 1.64 10.56 -5.59
CA HIS A 155 2.36 11.30 -6.62
C HIS A 155 1.86 12.73 -6.75
N GLY A 156 0.55 12.92 -6.86
CA GLY A 156 -0.08 14.24 -6.94
C GLY A 156 0.18 15.10 -5.71
N TYR A 157 0.17 14.51 -4.51
CA TYR A 157 0.54 15.21 -3.28
C TYR A 157 2.01 15.62 -3.27
N ASN A 158 2.93 14.70 -3.61
CA ASN A 158 4.37 14.98 -3.60
C ASN A 158 4.75 16.05 -4.64
N LEU A 159 4.14 16.04 -5.81
CA LEU A 159 4.31 17.11 -6.81
C LEU A 159 3.87 18.47 -6.23
N ALA A 160 2.64 18.56 -5.74
CA ALA A 160 2.12 19.82 -5.20
C ALA A 160 2.90 20.34 -3.99
N GLN A 161 3.45 19.43 -3.15
CA GLN A 161 4.28 19.78 -2.00
C GLN A 161 5.68 20.27 -2.41
N GLY A 162 6.21 19.79 -3.55
CA GLY A 162 7.54 20.15 -4.06
C GLY A 162 7.56 21.37 -4.97
N GLU A 163 6.39 21.81 -5.50
CA GLU A 163 6.29 22.94 -6.41
C GLU A 163 6.50 24.29 -5.69
N PHE A 164 7.26 25.21 -6.35
CA PHE A 164 7.33 26.60 -5.89
C PHE A 164 6.03 27.34 -6.28
N PRO A 165 5.47 28.20 -5.42
CA PRO A 165 5.96 28.60 -4.08
C PRO A 165 5.43 27.74 -2.91
N ALA A 166 4.57 26.74 -3.15
CA ALA A 166 3.94 25.89 -2.13
C ALA A 166 4.96 25.14 -1.25
N VAL A 167 6.14 24.81 -1.76
CA VAL A 167 7.22 24.13 -1.03
C VAL A 167 7.66 24.89 0.24
N VAL A 168 7.59 26.23 0.21
CA VAL A 168 7.93 27.06 1.38
C VAL A 168 6.92 26.83 2.50
N LEU A 169 5.63 26.82 2.16
CA LEU A 169 4.55 26.55 3.11
C LEU A 169 4.59 25.08 3.59
N ALA A 170 4.88 24.16 2.67
CA ALA A 170 4.98 22.74 3.01
C ALA A 170 6.04 22.50 4.09
N ARG A 171 7.20 23.13 3.98
CA ARG A 171 8.27 23.06 5.00
C ARG A 171 7.87 23.72 6.31
N LEU A 172 7.24 24.90 6.24
CA LEU A 172 6.82 25.66 7.42
C LEU A 172 5.78 24.92 8.26
N PHE A 173 4.81 24.25 7.59
CA PHE A 173 3.72 23.52 8.24
C PHE A 173 3.97 22.02 8.41
N GLY A 174 5.18 21.52 8.11
CA GLY A 174 5.57 20.13 8.34
C GLY A 174 4.89 19.12 7.39
N PHE A 175 4.51 19.55 6.19
CA PHE A 175 4.08 18.64 5.14
C PHE A 175 5.30 17.95 4.53
N GLY A 176 5.61 16.74 5.00
CA GLY A 176 6.67 15.90 4.45
C GLY A 176 6.19 15.04 3.27
N PRO A 177 7.10 14.51 2.45
CA PRO A 177 6.76 13.64 1.34
C PRO A 177 6.14 12.32 1.83
N SER A 178 5.16 11.81 1.06
CA SER A 178 4.55 10.50 1.26
C SER A 178 5.21 9.46 0.37
N VAL A 179 5.17 8.19 0.79
CA VAL A 179 5.80 7.06 0.09
C VAL A 179 4.73 6.23 -0.61
N MET A 180 5.04 5.79 -1.83
CA MET A 180 4.21 4.88 -2.61
C MET A 180 4.26 3.47 -2.04
N LEU A 181 3.15 2.73 -2.15
CA LEU A 181 3.11 1.30 -1.88
C LEU A 181 3.84 0.57 -3.03
N GLN A 182 5.04 0.08 -2.73
CA GLN A 182 5.82 -0.69 -3.70
C GLN A 182 5.21 -2.07 -3.90
N VAL A 183 5.13 -2.49 -5.16
CA VAL A 183 5.00 -3.90 -5.50
C VAL A 183 6.40 -4.47 -5.43
N MET A 184 6.63 -5.43 -4.53
CA MET A 184 7.74 -6.35 -4.78
C MET A 184 7.28 -7.21 -5.97
N PRO A 185 7.95 -7.15 -7.12
CA PRO A 185 7.58 -7.95 -8.27
C PRO A 185 7.54 -9.42 -7.87
N ASN A 186 6.51 -10.13 -8.30
CA ASN A 186 6.41 -11.58 -8.14
C ASN A 186 7.65 -12.25 -8.75
N ALA A 187 7.96 -13.49 -8.36
CA ALA A 187 9.14 -14.18 -8.87
C ALA A 187 9.19 -14.19 -10.40
N GLU A 188 8.03 -14.30 -11.05
CA GLU A 188 7.86 -14.26 -12.51
C GLU A 188 8.20 -12.89 -13.12
N GLU A 189 7.74 -11.81 -12.49
CA GLU A 189 8.06 -10.43 -12.92
C GLU A 189 9.54 -10.10 -12.72
N ARG A 190 10.16 -10.60 -11.64
CA ARG A 190 11.61 -10.47 -11.43
C ARG A 190 12.42 -11.20 -12.50
N GLN A 191 11.93 -12.34 -12.97
CA GLN A 191 12.57 -13.11 -14.02
C GLN A 191 12.42 -12.42 -15.39
N ALA A 192 11.22 -11.87 -15.68
CA ALA A 192 10.98 -11.07 -16.88
C ALA A 192 11.83 -9.79 -16.91
N LEU A 193 11.95 -9.08 -15.77
CA LEU A 193 12.82 -7.91 -15.65
C LEU A 193 14.31 -8.24 -15.83
N ARG A 194 14.77 -9.40 -15.33
CA ARG A 194 16.17 -9.86 -15.55
C ARG A 194 16.44 -10.15 -17.01
N ILE A 195 15.48 -10.76 -17.73
CA ILE A 195 15.62 -11.05 -19.17
C ILE A 195 15.66 -9.76 -19.99
N GLN A 196 14.90 -8.72 -19.60
CA GLN A 196 14.94 -7.41 -20.28
C GLN A 196 16.23 -6.64 -20.04
N LEU A 197 16.88 -6.79 -18.87
CA LEU A 197 18.14 -6.13 -18.55
C LEU A 197 19.37 -6.81 -19.11
N GLN A 198 19.23 -8.01 -19.68
CA GLN A 198 20.32 -8.77 -20.33
C GLN A 198 20.33 -8.64 -21.86
N LYS A 199 19.42 -7.85 -22.43
CA LYS A 199 19.40 -7.46 -23.85
C LYS A 199 19.93 -6.02 -24.04
#